data_7efa271c4ae0e44ebf77022781f7d51f
#
_entry.id   7efa271c4ae0e44ebf77022781f7d51f
#
_cell.length_a   1.000
_cell.length_b   1.000
_cell.length_c   1.000
_cell.angle_alpha   90.00
_cell.angle_beta   90.00
_cell.angle_gamma   90.00
#
_symmetry.space_group_name_H-M   'P 1'
#
loop_
_entity.id
_entity.type
_entity.pdbx_description
1 polymer ?
#
loop_
_entity_poly.entity_id
_entity_poly.type
_entity_poly.pdbx_seq_one_letter_code
_entity_poly.pdbx_strand_id
1 'polypeptide(L)'
;MLIAASVYTTRMEKIISRWKMEGGLPPVPGQKVASLTAATNAPVEVPLSWKKTDMVLLPSEELGPTIVGDADFTGTYVVYDWDSREIIWRANWGNMVAMPAGHCFADGFLYLNDLEAGNIFQVNADGHVGTLMKRISHPYLNDIHSLERTQRGLLVTASGTDMILELDLEGNLLWEWWATEHGYAMTPSGKERTPGRGQEHRDIYYHTRYQATHLNCANIQDPETERFVLALLFHQGQMIRIDRSLPPAEQHAEVILEGLARPHSLEKISEGWIFCNSLSKELVMLDDDLKVIQKIPYDGGWIQDCTRLPNGHILLNDVDKHVLVEFSGPPWEIVQTTPYDQNWRMGELVIVPAAHEHAFLKASSAAG
;
A
#
# COMPACT_ATOMS: atom_id res chain seq x y z
N MET A 1 -19.89 -9.21 10.53
CA MET A 1 -19.10 -8.16 9.80
C MET A 1 -17.86 -8.78 9.21
N LEU A 2 -17.57 -8.50 7.95
CA LEU A 2 -16.38 -9.04 7.29
C LEU A 2 -15.32 -7.95 7.10
N ILE A 3 -14.05 -8.31 7.39
CA ILE A 3 -12.87 -7.47 7.15
C ILE A 3 -12.01 -8.18 6.12
N ALA A 4 -11.67 -7.51 5.04
CA ALA A 4 -10.75 -8.00 4.05
C ALA A 4 -9.37 -7.36 4.23
N ALA A 5 -8.32 -8.10 3.94
CA ALA A 5 -6.95 -7.65 4.04
C ALA A 5 -6.08 -8.19 2.91
N SER A 6 -5.24 -7.31 2.37
CA SER A 6 -4.14 -7.69 1.50
C SER A 6 -2.97 -8.18 2.35
N VAL A 7 -2.34 -9.27 1.94
CA VAL A 7 -1.26 -9.91 2.69
C VAL A 7 -0.13 -10.31 1.75
N TYR A 8 1.09 -10.03 2.12
CA TYR A 8 2.26 -10.55 1.45
C TYR A 8 3.23 -11.21 2.45
N THR A 9 4.09 -12.06 1.95
CA THR A 9 4.99 -12.81 2.82
C THR A 9 6.15 -11.97 3.31
N THR A 10 6.50 -12.08 4.60
CA THR A 10 7.72 -11.47 5.17
C THR A 10 9.01 -12.00 4.58
N ARG A 11 8.96 -13.07 3.78
CA ARG A 11 10.14 -13.58 3.06
C ARG A 11 10.76 -12.54 2.15
N MET A 12 9.94 -11.75 1.44
CA MET A 12 10.47 -10.65 0.64
C MET A 12 11.22 -9.64 1.50
N GLU A 13 10.74 -9.35 2.69
CA GLU A 13 11.46 -8.49 3.63
C GLU A 13 12.75 -9.11 4.14
N LYS A 14 12.77 -10.43 4.38
CA LYS A 14 14.01 -11.14 4.72
C LYS A 14 15.02 -11.07 3.58
N ILE A 15 14.58 -11.22 2.34
CA ILE A 15 15.42 -11.04 1.15
C ILE A 15 15.96 -9.61 1.11
N ILE A 16 15.08 -8.60 1.19
CA ILE A 16 15.46 -7.19 1.16
C ILE A 16 16.34 -6.83 2.36
N SER A 17 16.04 -7.33 3.55
CA SER A 17 16.82 -7.10 4.76
C SER A 17 18.21 -7.73 4.66
N ARG A 18 18.30 -8.92 4.08
CA ARG A 18 19.58 -9.60 3.82
C ARG A 18 20.43 -8.80 2.83
N TRP A 19 19.83 -8.34 1.73
CA TRP A 19 20.53 -7.46 0.79
C TRP A 19 21.04 -6.17 1.45
N LYS A 20 20.26 -5.60 2.39
CA LYS A 20 20.68 -4.41 3.17
C LYS A 20 21.82 -4.72 4.13
N MET A 21 21.79 -5.88 4.80
CA MET A 21 22.84 -6.31 5.75
C MET A 21 24.15 -6.69 5.04
N GLU A 22 24.06 -7.26 3.86
CA GLU A 22 25.20 -7.65 3.04
C GLU A 22 25.87 -6.47 2.29
N GLY A 23 25.52 -5.24 2.65
CA GLY A 23 26.15 -4.01 2.15
C GLY A 23 25.58 -3.50 0.86
N GLY A 24 24.41 -3.99 0.45
CA GLY A 24 23.86 -3.47 -0.77
C GLY A 24 22.61 -4.13 -1.26
N LEU A 25 22.11 -3.53 -2.23
CA LEU A 25 21.11 -3.96 -3.17
C LEU A 25 21.67 -5.10 -4.02
N PRO A 26 20.83 -5.94 -4.62
CA PRO A 26 21.28 -7.05 -5.41
C PRO A 26 22.35 -6.61 -6.43
N PRO A 27 23.36 -7.46 -6.68
CA PRO A 27 24.40 -7.12 -7.63
C PRO A 27 23.80 -6.91 -9.02
N VAL A 28 24.27 -5.89 -9.70
CA VAL A 28 23.93 -5.68 -11.11
C VAL A 28 24.49 -6.88 -11.90
N PRO A 29 23.71 -7.51 -12.81
CA PRO A 29 24.16 -8.62 -13.61
C PRO A 29 25.50 -8.33 -14.29
N GLY A 30 26.46 -9.26 -14.11
CA GLY A 30 27.81 -9.11 -14.63
C GLY A 30 28.84 -8.49 -13.67
N GLN A 31 28.43 -7.92 -12.55
CA GLN A 31 29.35 -7.59 -11.46
C GLN A 31 29.68 -8.84 -10.64
N LYS A 32 30.94 -9.28 -10.65
CA LYS A 32 31.41 -10.25 -9.67
C LYS A 32 31.31 -9.62 -8.28
N VAL A 33 30.48 -10.19 -7.42
CA VAL A 33 30.48 -9.84 -6.01
C VAL A 33 31.85 -10.20 -5.48
N ALA A 34 32.69 -9.20 -5.27
CA ALA A 34 33.90 -9.39 -4.49
C ALA A 34 33.43 -9.82 -3.10
N SER A 35 34.01 -10.91 -2.59
CA SER A 35 33.64 -11.43 -1.27
C SER A 35 33.71 -10.28 -0.26
N LEU A 36 32.61 -10.01 0.41
CA LEU A 36 32.40 -8.92 1.38
C LEU A 36 33.18 -9.12 2.69
N THR A 37 34.42 -9.58 2.61
CA THR A 37 35.32 -9.72 3.77
C THR A 37 36.18 -8.48 4.03
N ALA A 38 36.07 -7.43 3.22
CA ALA A 38 36.73 -6.18 3.47
C ALA A 38 35.69 -5.08 3.72
N ALA A 39 35.48 -4.75 4.99
CA ALA A 39 34.73 -3.56 5.38
C ALA A 39 35.48 -2.33 4.88
N THR A 40 35.18 -1.89 3.69
CA THR A 40 35.51 -0.55 3.24
C THR A 40 34.35 0.34 3.58
N ASN A 41 34.55 1.31 4.47
CA ASN A 41 33.60 2.37 4.84
C ASN A 41 33.35 3.37 3.69
N ALA A 42 33.62 3.01 2.45
CA ALA A 42 33.28 3.84 1.31
C ALA A 42 31.75 3.70 1.03
N PRO A 43 31.03 4.79 0.90
CA PRO A 43 29.62 4.74 0.52
C PRO A 43 29.51 4.06 -0.84
N VAL A 44 28.88 2.88 -0.87
CA VAL A 44 28.57 2.20 -2.13
C VAL A 44 27.57 3.07 -2.87
N GLU A 45 27.93 3.50 -4.08
CA GLU A 45 27.03 4.27 -4.93
C GLU A 45 25.96 3.33 -5.47
N VAL A 46 24.77 3.39 -4.87
CA VAL A 46 23.64 2.55 -5.26
C VAL A 46 22.90 3.25 -6.38
N PRO A 47 22.59 2.56 -7.50
CA PRO A 47 21.79 3.16 -8.56
C PRO A 47 20.41 3.57 -8.06
N LEU A 48 19.83 4.63 -8.62
CA LEU A 48 18.49 5.12 -8.27
C LEU A 48 17.40 4.11 -8.64
N SER A 49 17.66 3.32 -9.68
CA SER A 49 16.75 2.28 -10.16
C SER A 49 17.51 1.18 -10.91
N TRP A 50 16.90 0.03 -11.06
CA TRP A 50 17.34 -1.05 -11.92
C TRP A 50 16.16 -1.89 -12.39
N LYS A 51 16.33 -2.66 -13.47
CA LYS A 51 15.26 -3.52 -13.96
C LYS A 51 14.97 -4.66 -12.99
N LYS A 52 13.72 -5.01 -12.81
CA LYS A 52 13.31 -6.14 -11.94
C LYS A 52 13.91 -7.46 -12.39
N THR A 53 14.10 -7.65 -13.70
CA THR A 53 14.78 -8.82 -14.28
C THR A 53 16.25 -8.95 -13.87
N ASP A 54 16.85 -7.85 -13.44
CA ASP A 54 18.25 -7.80 -12.98
C ASP A 54 18.38 -8.13 -11.49
N MET A 55 17.26 -8.27 -10.80
CA MET A 55 17.22 -8.67 -9.39
C MET A 55 17.44 -10.18 -9.27
N VAL A 56 18.41 -10.56 -8.45
CA VAL A 56 18.62 -11.97 -8.11
C VAL A 56 17.61 -12.34 -7.03
N LEU A 57 16.61 -13.12 -7.40
CA LEU A 57 15.76 -13.78 -6.41
C LEU A 57 16.57 -14.95 -5.80
N LEU A 58 16.72 -14.96 -4.48
CA LEU A 58 17.35 -16.06 -3.79
C LEU A 58 16.48 -17.31 -3.95
N PRO A 59 17.10 -18.50 -4.18
CA PRO A 59 16.38 -19.75 -4.17
C PRO A 59 15.63 -19.97 -2.84
N SER A 60 14.50 -20.63 -2.89
CA SER A 60 13.66 -20.91 -1.71
C SER A 60 14.41 -21.63 -0.59
N GLU A 61 15.35 -22.50 -0.96
CA GLU A 61 16.20 -23.28 -0.04
C GLU A 61 17.09 -22.38 0.84
N GLU A 62 17.50 -21.21 0.35
CA GLU A 62 18.29 -20.25 1.10
C GLU A 62 17.46 -19.44 2.11
N LEU A 63 16.14 -19.46 1.99
CA LEU A 63 15.22 -18.73 2.86
C LEU A 63 14.74 -19.56 4.06
N GLY A 64 15.19 -20.81 4.16
CA GLY A 64 14.76 -21.77 5.17
C GLY A 64 13.57 -22.63 4.71
N PRO A 65 13.03 -23.49 5.58
CA PRO A 65 11.97 -24.40 5.21
C PRO A 65 10.80 -23.64 4.60
N THR A 66 10.36 -24.13 3.46
CA THR A 66 9.18 -23.62 2.77
C THR A 66 8.00 -23.75 3.69
N ILE A 67 7.28 -22.67 3.91
CA ILE A 67 5.95 -22.76 4.51
C ILE A 67 5.12 -23.48 3.46
N VAL A 68 4.78 -24.71 3.76
CA VAL A 68 3.96 -25.54 2.88
C VAL A 68 2.55 -24.95 2.90
N GLY A 69 2.15 -24.33 1.81
CA GLY A 69 0.86 -23.72 1.66
C GLY A 69 0.89 -22.66 0.57
N ASP A 70 -0.26 -22.26 0.15
CA ASP A 70 -0.47 -21.36 -0.99
C ASP A 70 0.17 -19.98 -0.86
N ALA A 71 0.77 -19.66 0.28
CA ALA A 71 1.31 -18.35 0.62
C ALA A 71 2.83 -18.23 0.49
N ASP A 72 3.52 -19.24 -0.06
CA ASP A 72 4.96 -19.33 0.12
C ASP A 72 5.80 -18.26 -0.56
N PHE A 73 5.34 -17.71 -1.67
CA PHE A 73 6.11 -16.75 -2.48
C PHE A 73 5.28 -15.65 -3.06
N THR A 74 3.99 -15.72 -2.90
CA THR A 74 3.05 -14.81 -3.49
C THR A 74 2.18 -14.23 -2.41
N GLY A 75 1.66 -13.04 -2.63
CA GLY A 75 0.68 -12.48 -1.73
C GLY A 75 -0.58 -13.32 -1.66
N THR A 76 -1.32 -13.14 -0.62
CA THR A 76 -2.66 -13.70 -0.44
C THR A 76 -3.62 -12.58 -0.07
N TYR A 77 -4.89 -12.81 -0.33
CA TYR A 77 -5.94 -11.93 0.11
C TYR A 77 -6.84 -12.72 1.06
N VAL A 78 -7.13 -12.17 2.22
CA VAL A 78 -7.90 -12.87 3.25
C VAL A 78 -9.13 -12.07 3.64
N VAL A 79 -10.19 -12.79 4.03
CA VAL A 79 -11.40 -12.19 4.61
C VAL A 79 -11.64 -12.83 5.96
N TYR A 80 -11.72 -12.00 6.98
CA TYR A 80 -12.06 -12.37 8.34
C TYR A 80 -13.57 -12.22 8.57
N ASP A 81 -14.17 -13.15 9.23
CA ASP A 81 -15.34 -12.86 10.03
C ASP A 81 -14.87 -12.21 11.33
N TRP A 82 -15.13 -10.91 11.45
CA TRP A 82 -14.60 -10.14 12.58
C TRP A 82 -15.29 -10.47 13.91
N ASP A 83 -16.46 -11.07 13.90
CA ASP A 83 -17.14 -11.47 15.13
C ASP A 83 -16.50 -12.74 15.72
N SER A 84 -16.15 -13.72 14.89
CA SER A 84 -15.43 -14.94 15.31
C SER A 84 -13.90 -14.80 15.31
N ARG A 85 -13.34 -13.79 14.66
CA ARG A 85 -11.89 -13.58 14.43
C ARG A 85 -11.26 -14.67 13.55
N GLU A 86 -12.05 -15.38 12.80
CA GLU A 86 -11.58 -16.44 11.93
C GLU A 86 -11.45 -15.98 10.48
N ILE A 87 -10.45 -16.50 9.77
CA ILE A 87 -10.34 -16.33 8.32
C ILE A 87 -11.35 -17.27 7.68
N ILE A 88 -12.39 -16.71 7.08
CA ILE A 88 -13.45 -17.47 6.43
C ILE A 88 -13.21 -17.67 4.93
N TRP A 89 -12.36 -16.85 4.34
CA TRP A 89 -12.05 -16.95 2.92
C TRP A 89 -10.61 -16.51 2.64
N ARG A 90 -9.98 -17.18 1.67
CA ARG A 90 -8.62 -16.88 1.23
C ARG A 90 -8.51 -17.07 -0.28
N ALA A 91 -7.77 -16.18 -0.93
CA ALA A 91 -7.35 -16.32 -2.32
C ALA A 91 -5.85 -16.13 -2.47
N ASN A 92 -5.28 -16.93 -3.36
CA ASN A 92 -3.92 -16.78 -3.85
C ASN A 92 -3.95 -16.98 -5.36
N TRP A 93 -3.43 -16.00 -6.10
CA TRP A 93 -3.41 -16.01 -7.56
C TRP A 93 -2.04 -16.35 -8.13
N GLY A 94 -1.16 -16.94 -7.32
CA GLY A 94 0.20 -17.27 -7.72
C GLY A 94 0.98 -16.04 -8.15
N ASN A 95 1.84 -16.21 -9.14
CA ASN A 95 2.68 -15.12 -9.66
C ASN A 95 1.91 -14.01 -10.39
N MET A 96 0.59 -14.12 -10.54
CA MET A 96 -0.21 -13.04 -11.14
C MET A 96 -0.41 -11.88 -10.17
N VAL A 97 -0.53 -12.17 -8.87
CA VAL A 97 -0.64 -11.16 -7.81
C VAL A 97 0.35 -11.53 -6.72
N ALA A 98 1.58 -11.07 -6.88
CA ALA A 98 2.68 -11.46 -6.01
C ALA A 98 2.71 -10.65 -4.70
N MET A 99 2.40 -9.37 -4.75
CA MET A 99 2.41 -8.48 -3.59
C MET A 99 1.18 -7.58 -3.59
N PRO A 100 0.01 -8.09 -3.17
CA PRO A 100 -1.17 -7.25 -3.03
C PRO A 100 -0.94 -6.20 -1.92
N ALA A 101 -1.22 -4.94 -2.22
CA ALA A 101 -1.13 -3.85 -1.26
C ALA A 101 -2.46 -3.06 -1.21
N GLY A 102 -2.62 -2.06 -2.06
CA GLY A 102 -3.84 -1.28 -2.13
C GLY A 102 -5.02 -2.03 -2.75
N HIS A 103 -6.21 -1.81 -2.25
CA HIS A 103 -7.42 -2.41 -2.78
C HIS A 103 -8.66 -1.55 -2.53
N CYS A 104 -9.70 -1.75 -3.33
CA CYS A 104 -11.01 -1.17 -3.09
C CYS A 104 -12.14 -2.04 -3.65
N PHE A 105 -13.30 -2.00 -3.00
CA PHE A 105 -14.53 -2.63 -3.49
C PHE A 105 -15.37 -1.62 -4.25
N ALA A 106 -15.77 -1.96 -5.48
CA ALA A 106 -16.71 -1.18 -6.26
C ALA A 106 -17.37 -2.01 -7.37
N ASP A 107 -18.58 -1.64 -7.76
CA ASP A 107 -19.28 -2.16 -8.94
C ASP A 107 -19.39 -3.71 -8.99
N GLY A 108 -19.47 -4.39 -7.85
CA GLY A 108 -19.49 -5.85 -7.77
C GLY A 108 -18.12 -6.52 -7.85
N PHE A 109 -17.04 -5.75 -7.79
CA PHE A 109 -15.66 -6.22 -7.89
C PHE A 109 -14.82 -5.75 -6.72
N LEU A 110 -13.77 -6.52 -6.47
CA LEU A 110 -12.60 -6.11 -5.74
C LEU A 110 -11.53 -5.68 -6.75
N TYR A 111 -11.07 -4.44 -6.68
CA TYR A 111 -9.87 -3.99 -7.39
C TYR A 111 -8.68 -4.16 -6.45
N LEU A 112 -7.66 -4.84 -6.92
CA LEU A 112 -6.49 -5.20 -6.14
C LEU A 112 -5.23 -4.94 -6.97
N ASN A 113 -4.25 -4.23 -6.41
CA ASN A 113 -2.98 -4.05 -7.11
C ASN A 113 -2.01 -5.21 -6.85
N ASP A 114 -1.07 -5.34 -7.75
CA ASP A 114 0.18 -6.04 -7.53
C ASP A 114 1.31 -5.00 -7.50
N LEU A 115 1.83 -4.76 -6.32
CA LEU A 115 2.88 -3.79 -6.08
C LEU A 115 4.14 -4.08 -6.91
N GLU A 116 4.54 -5.34 -7.01
CA GLU A 116 5.73 -5.77 -7.74
C GLU A 116 5.60 -5.60 -9.26
N ALA A 117 4.48 -6.06 -9.84
CA ALA A 117 4.29 -6.05 -11.29
C ALA A 117 3.71 -4.74 -11.83
N GLY A 118 3.28 -3.82 -10.95
CA GLY A 118 2.65 -2.57 -11.37
C GLY A 118 1.38 -2.81 -12.19
N ASN A 119 0.53 -3.73 -11.74
CA ASN A 119 -0.76 -4.03 -12.35
C ASN A 119 -1.88 -3.89 -11.32
N ILE A 120 -3.08 -3.67 -11.83
CA ILE A 120 -4.30 -3.71 -11.04
C ILE A 120 -5.18 -4.81 -11.61
N PHE A 121 -5.77 -5.61 -10.73
CA PHE A 121 -6.65 -6.70 -11.10
C PHE A 121 -8.07 -6.41 -10.63
N GLN A 122 -9.01 -6.60 -11.54
CA GLN A 122 -10.42 -6.68 -11.22
C GLN A 122 -10.76 -8.12 -10.87
N VAL A 123 -11.21 -8.33 -9.65
CA VAL A 123 -11.54 -9.65 -9.09
C VAL A 123 -13.03 -9.70 -8.79
N ASN A 124 -13.70 -10.77 -9.15
CA ASN A 124 -15.11 -10.92 -8.87
C ASN A 124 -15.36 -10.99 -7.34
N ALA A 125 -16.18 -10.10 -6.82
CA ALA A 125 -16.61 -10.06 -5.43
C ALA A 125 -18.04 -10.60 -5.21
N ASP A 126 -18.74 -10.99 -6.31
CA ASP A 126 -20.06 -11.58 -6.31
C ASP A 126 -20.08 -12.93 -7.02
N GLY A 127 -20.94 -13.84 -6.63
CA GLY A 127 -21.08 -15.14 -7.28
C GLY A 127 -19.85 -16.04 -7.15
N HIS A 128 -18.95 -16.03 -8.11
CA HIS A 128 -17.68 -16.77 -8.09
C HIS A 128 -16.56 -15.89 -7.52
N VAL A 129 -16.62 -15.61 -6.24
CA VAL A 129 -15.66 -14.77 -5.52
C VAL A 129 -14.21 -15.24 -5.75
N GLY A 130 -13.32 -14.28 -6.01
CA GLY A 130 -11.90 -14.54 -6.21
C GLY A 130 -11.50 -14.83 -7.67
N THR A 131 -12.43 -14.89 -8.61
CA THR A 131 -12.10 -15.04 -10.02
C THR A 131 -11.49 -13.75 -10.58
N LEU A 132 -10.28 -13.85 -11.15
CA LEU A 132 -9.66 -12.73 -11.86
C LEU A 132 -10.43 -12.48 -13.17
N MET A 133 -10.96 -11.28 -13.32
CA MET A 133 -11.79 -10.89 -14.46
C MET A 133 -11.02 -10.08 -15.50
N LYS A 134 -10.17 -9.15 -15.02
CA LYS A 134 -9.48 -8.22 -15.90
C LYS A 134 -8.16 -7.77 -15.25
N ARG A 135 -7.17 -7.49 -16.08
CA ARG A 135 -5.95 -6.78 -15.70
C ARG A 135 -5.98 -5.37 -16.28
N ILE A 136 -5.81 -4.37 -15.44
CA ILE A 136 -5.66 -2.96 -15.78
C ILE A 136 -4.19 -2.62 -15.63
N SER A 137 -3.58 -1.99 -16.61
CA SER A 137 -2.15 -1.72 -16.60
C SER A 137 -1.83 -0.45 -17.38
N HIS A 138 -0.83 0.30 -16.90
CA HIS A 138 -0.32 1.49 -17.55
C HIS A 138 1.20 1.58 -17.37
N PRO A 139 2.00 2.06 -18.35
CA PRO A 139 3.46 2.14 -18.23
C PRO A 139 4.00 2.89 -17.01
N TYR A 140 3.20 3.79 -16.44
CA TYR A 140 3.59 4.59 -15.26
C TYR A 140 3.32 3.89 -13.92
N LEU A 141 2.61 2.78 -13.89
CA LEU A 141 2.34 2.02 -12.67
C LEU A 141 3.62 1.39 -12.14
N ASN A 142 3.96 1.70 -10.91
CA ASN A 142 5.13 1.13 -10.23
C ASN A 142 5.00 1.34 -8.73
N ASP A 143 5.25 0.30 -7.96
CA ASP A 143 5.19 0.34 -6.49
C ASP A 143 3.87 0.97 -6.02
N ILE A 144 2.75 0.35 -6.44
CA ILE A 144 1.40 0.88 -6.21
C ILE A 144 1.02 0.65 -4.75
N HIS A 145 0.72 1.71 -3.98
CA HIS A 145 0.39 1.61 -2.57
C HIS A 145 -1.10 1.70 -2.27
N SER A 146 -1.85 2.52 -2.99
CA SER A 146 -3.28 2.64 -2.73
C SER A 146 -4.11 2.71 -4.01
N LEU A 147 -5.37 2.30 -3.89
CA LEU A 147 -6.40 2.36 -4.92
C LEU A 147 -7.67 2.96 -4.34
N GLU A 148 -8.29 3.86 -5.08
CA GLU A 148 -9.63 4.35 -4.79
C GLU A 148 -10.50 4.37 -6.05
N ARG A 149 -11.77 4.00 -5.93
CA ARG A 149 -12.73 4.08 -7.03
C ARG A 149 -13.20 5.52 -7.22
N THR A 150 -13.06 6.05 -8.42
CA THR A 150 -13.58 7.36 -8.84
C THR A 150 -14.80 7.19 -9.75
N GLN A 151 -15.50 8.27 -10.07
CA GLN A 151 -16.63 8.23 -11.00
C GLN A 151 -16.22 7.69 -12.39
N ARG A 152 -14.98 7.89 -12.81
CA ARG A 152 -14.50 7.56 -14.16
C ARG A 152 -13.58 6.33 -14.20
N GLY A 153 -12.98 5.96 -13.07
CA GLY A 153 -11.99 4.89 -13.06
C GLY A 153 -11.42 4.62 -11.68
N LEU A 154 -10.11 4.56 -11.58
CA LEU A 154 -9.35 4.30 -10.37
C LEU A 154 -8.30 5.40 -10.15
N LEU A 155 -8.33 6.03 -8.98
CA LEU A 155 -7.22 6.83 -8.48
C LEU A 155 -6.17 5.90 -7.90
N VAL A 156 -4.91 6.12 -8.26
CA VAL A 156 -3.80 5.21 -7.95
C VAL A 156 -2.62 6.02 -7.42
N THR A 157 -1.99 5.59 -6.33
CA THR A 157 -0.66 6.07 -5.95
C THR A 157 0.40 5.14 -6.53
N ALA A 158 1.25 5.68 -7.40
CA ALA A 158 2.40 4.99 -7.95
C ALA A 158 3.67 5.54 -7.29
N SER A 159 4.01 4.99 -6.12
CA SER A 159 5.11 5.48 -5.27
C SER A 159 6.47 5.36 -5.96
N GLY A 160 6.66 4.30 -6.74
CA GLY A 160 7.88 4.07 -7.50
C GLY A 160 8.14 5.17 -8.53
N THR A 161 7.13 5.80 -9.07
CA THR A 161 7.26 6.92 -10.02
C THR A 161 7.03 8.29 -9.37
N ASP A 162 6.75 8.35 -8.07
CA ASP A 162 6.41 9.57 -7.32
C ASP A 162 5.23 10.32 -7.94
N MET A 163 4.15 9.58 -8.25
CA MET A 163 2.99 10.18 -8.91
C MET A 163 1.66 9.65 -8.38
N ILE A 164 0.63 10.45 -8.59
CA ILE A 164 -0.77 10.06 -8.46
C ILE A 164 -1.37 10.11 -9.86
N LEU A 165 -2.10 9.09 -10.24
CA LEU A 165 -2.76 9.04 -11.54
C LEU A 165 -4.18 8.50 -11.42
N GLU A 166 -5.03 8.88 -12.34
CA GLU A 166 -6.35 8.29 -12.54
C GLU A 166 -6.36 7.55 -13.87
N LEU A 167 -6.75 6.28 -13.83
CA LEU A 167 -6.93 5.43 -15.01
C LEU A 167 -8.40 5.09 -15.18
N ASP A 168 -8.87 5.00 -16.43
CA ASP A 168 -10.13 4.31 -16.69
C ASP A 168 -9.96 2.80 -16.48
N LEU A 169 -11.06 2.06 -16.55
CA LEU A 169 -11.02 0.61 -16.36
C LEU A 169 -10.38 -0.14 -17.53
N GLU A 170 -10.07 0.52 -18.63
CA GLU A 170 -9.29 0.01 -19.77
C GLU A 170 -7.79 0.28 -19.61
N GLY A 171 -7.37 1.08 -18.61
CA GLY A 171 -5.99 1.45 -18.34
C GLY A 171 -5.54 2.71 -19.07
N ASN A 172 -6.46 3.48 -19.65
CA ASN A 172 -6.13 4.76 -20.25
C ASN A 172 -5.97 5.83 -19.16
N LEU A 173 -4.97 6.68 -19.32
CA LEU A 173 -4.69 7.78 -18.40
C LEU A 173 -5.75 8.89 -18.57
N LEU A 174 -6.43 9.21 -17.46
CA LEU A 174 -7.44 10.27 -17.39
C LEU A 174 -6.92 11.55 -16.74
N TRP A 175 -6.03 11.39 -15.74
CA TRP A 175 -5.41 12.48 -14.99
C TRP A 175 -4.09 12.02 -14.40
N GLU A 176 -3.14 12.94 -14.20
CA GLU A 176 -1.86 12.67 -13.58
C GLU A 176 -1.32 13.87 -12.81
N TRP A 177 -0.61 13.59 -11.72
CA TRP A 177 0.15 14.56 -10.96
C TRP A 177 1.51 13.94 -10.58
N TRP A 178 2.59 14.58 -11.02
CA TRP A 178 3.95 14.15 -10.74
C TRP A 178 4.55 15.00 -9.62
N ALA A 179 4.82 14.41 -8.47
CA ALA A 179 5.39 15.12 -7.33
C ALA A 179 6.70 15.83 -7.68
N THR A 180 7.52 15.21 -8.51
CA THR A 180 8.79 15.76 -8.97
C THR A 180 8.67 17.04 -9.80
N GLU A 181 7.54 17.30 -10.42
CA GLU A 181 7.24 18.53 -11.17
C GLU A 181 6.67 19.63 -10.29
N HIS A 182 6.25 19.29 -9.07
CA HIS A 182 5.56 20.20 -8.14
C HIS A 182 6.37 20.48 -6.86
N GLY A 183 7.71 20.45 -6.96
CA GLY A 183 8.61 20.84 -5.87
C GLY A 183 9.12 19.69 -5.01
N TYR A 184 8.74 18.45 -5.29
CA TYR A 184 9.15 17.26 -4.54
C TYR A 184 10.15 16.39 -5.34
N ALA A 185 11.19 16.99 -5.90
CA ALA A 185 12.15 16.24 -6.72
C ALA A 185 13.30 15.62 -5.90
N MET A 186 13.55 16.11 -4.67
CA MET A 186 14.69 15.68 -3.88
C MET A 186 14.39 14.40 -3.11
N THR A 187 15.21 13.37 -3.34
CA THR A 187 15.13 12.10 -2.60
C THR A 187 15.76 12.21 -1.20
N PRO A 188 15.43 11.31 -0.26
CA PRO A 188 16.10 11.23 1.04
C PRO A 188 17.62 11.01 0.95
N SER A 189 18.11 10.47 -0.17
CA SER A 189 19.55 10.29 -0.41
C SER A 189 20.25 11.58 -0.90
N GLY A 190 19.52 12.69 -1.05
CA GLY A 190 20.03 13.97 -1.53
C GLY A 190 20.27 14.03 -3.04
N LYS A 191 19.68 13.11 -3.80
CA LYS A 191 19.72 13.11 -5.27
C LYS A 191 18.42 13.67 -5.83
N GLU A 192 18.53 14.50 -6.84
CA GLU A 192 17.38 15.00 -7.57
C GLU A 192 16.84 13.93 -8.51
N ARG A 193 15.53 13.82 -8.58
CA ARG A 193 14.80 12.90 -9.43
C ARG A 193 14.01 13.66 -10.47
N THR A 194 14.03 13.18 -11.71
CA THR A 194 13.26 13.75 -12.82
C THR A 194 12.07 12.84 -13.14
N PRO A 195 10.93 13.37 -13.60
CA PRO A 195 9.81 12.58 -14.04
C PRO A 195 10.20 11.74 -15.25
N GLY A 196 9.76 10.49 -15.26
CA GLY A 196 10.01 9.54 -16.33
C GLY A 196 8.90 9.51 -17.38
N ARG A 197 8.43 10.67 -17.84
CA ARG A 197 7.36 10.76 -18.82
C ARG A 197 7.67 9.99 -20.11
N GLY A 198 6.70 9.20 -20.57
CA GLY A 198 6.83 8.41 -21.80
C GLY A 198 7.72 7.18 -21.68
N GLN A 199 8.15 6.81 -20.48
CA GLN A 199 8.96 5.62 -20.22
C GLN A 199 8.09 4.48 -19.69
N GLU A 200 8.61 3.25 -19.84
CA GLU A 200 8.06 2.06 -19.20
C GLU A 200 8.69 1.92 -17.80
N HIS A 201 7.85 1.93 -16.76
CA HIS A 201 8.30 1.87 -15.38
C HIS A 201 7.99 0.54 -14.69
N ARG A 202 7.06 -0.27 -15.20
CA ARG A 202 6.59 -1.49 -14.54
C ARG A 202 7.68 -2.52 -14.31
N ASP A 203 8.69 -2.56 -15.16
CA ASP A 203 9.83 -3.48 -15.09
C ASP A 203 11.05 -2.92 -14.35
N ILE A 204 10.91 -1.74 -13.73
CA ILE A 204 11.97 -1.07 -12.99
C ILE A 204 11.68 -1.19 -11.49
N TYR A 205 12.70 -1.53 -10.71
CA TYR A 205 12.63 -1.46 -9.25
C TYR A 205 13.16 -0.10 -8.77
N TYR A 206 12.31 0.64 -8.07
CA TYR A 206 12.66 1.90 -7.42
C TYR A 206 12.71 1.70 -5.90
N HIS A 207 13.91 1.55 -5.35
CA HIS A 207 14.05 1.41 -3.91
C HIS A 207 13.51 2.65 -3.18
N THR A 208 12.77 2.47 -2.10
CA THR A 208 12.08 3.52 -1.33
C THR A 208 12.98 4.73 -1.01
N ARG A 209 14.27 4.53 -0.69
CA ARG A 209 15.24 5.61 -0.40
C ARG A 209 15.53 6.52 -1.58
N TYR A 210 15.20 6.10 -2.79
CA TYR A 210 15.43 6.83 -4.03
C TYR A 210 14.12 7.30 -4.68
N GLN A 211 13.01 7.06 -4.03
CA GLN A 211 11.75 7.73 -4.33
C GLN A 211 11.79 9.10 -3.66
N ALA A 212 11.29 10.12 -4.31
CA ALA A 212 11.33 11.48 -3.78
C ALA A 212 10.32 11.66 -2.64
N THR A 213 9.12 11.13 -2.78
CA THR A 213 8.03 11.29 -1.82
C THR A 213 7.62 9.99 -1.14
N HIS A 214 7.68 8.86 -1.85
CA HIS A 214 7.06 7.61 -1.46
C HIS A 214 5.61 7.84 -1.02
N LEU A 215 4.77 8.18 -2.00
CA LEU A 215 3.34 8.39 -1.81
C LEU A 215 2.68 7.11 -1.29
N ASN A 216 2.16 7.12 -0.07
CA ASN A 216 1.55 5.93 0.52
C ASN A 216 0.07 5.80 0.22
N CYS A 217 -0.64 6.92 0.12
CA CYS A 217 -2.04 6.92 -0.25
C CYS A 217 -2.46 8.24 -0.89
N ALA A 218 -3.52 8.18 -1.65
CA ALA A 218 -4.25 9.34 -2.18
C ALA A 218 -5.74 9.02 -2.24
N ASN A 219 -6.55 9.99 -1.81
CA ASN A 219 -8.00 9.85 -1.73
C ASN A 219 -8.70 11.07 -2.30
N ILE A 220 -9.87 10.88 -2.89
CA ILE A 220 -10.76 11.95 -3.30
C ILE A 220 -11.38 12.58 -2.03
N GLN A 221 -11.19 13.88 -1.85
CA GLN A 221 -11.73 14.57 -0.67
C GLN A 221 -13.26 14.60 -0.66
N ASP A 222 -13.88 14.83 -1.81
CA ASP A 222 -15.33 14.89 -1.99
C ASP A 222 -15.73 14.07 -3.22
N PRO A 223 -16.38 12.92 -3.04
CA PRO A 223 -16.79 12.03 -4.14
C PRO A 223 -17.81 12.64 -5.11
N GLU A 224 -18.53 13.70 -4.73
CA GLU A 224 -19.51 14.32 -5.60
C GLU A 224 -18.84 15.22 -6.66
N THR A 225 -17.82 15.95 -6.26
CA THR A 225 -17.11 16.88 -7.16
C THR A 225 -15.82 16.32 -7.70
N GLU A 226 -15.18 15.39 -6.97
CA GLU A 226 -13.84 14.85 -7.25
C GLU A 226 -12.79 15.93 -7.56
N ARG A 227 -13.01 17.14 -7.02
CA ARG A 227 -12.16 18.29 -7.31
C ARG A 227 -10.80 18.16 -6.63
N PHE A 228 -10.79 17.76 -5.37
CA PHE A 228 -9.57 17.72 -4.58
C PHE A 228 -9.10 16.29 -4.31
N VAL A 229 -7.80 16.09 -4.43
CA VAL A 229 -7.11 14.88 -3.97
C VAL A 229 -6.32 15.21 -2.71
N LEU A 230 -6.51 14.40 -1.67
CA LEU A 230 -5.66 14.39 -0.48
C LEU A 230 -4.61 13.30 -0.63
N ALA A 231 -3.37 13.56 -0.21
CA ALA A 231 -2.32 12.54 -0.26
C ALA A 231 -1.36 12.64 0.93
N LEU A 232 -0.77 11.50 1.30
CA LEU A 232 0.26 11.41 2.34
C LEU A 232 1.63 11.20 1.70
N LEU A 233 2.56 12.12 1.98
CA LEU A 233 3.95 12.07 1.55
C LEU A 233 4.81 11.49 2.68
N PHE A 234 5.25 10.26 2.52
CA PHE A 234 5.98 9.51 3.54
C PHE A 234 7.32 10.16 3.93
N HIS A 235 8.11 10.58 2.94
CA HIS A 235 9.43 11.12 3.20
C HIS A 235 9.39 12.55 3.75
N GLN A 236 8.50 13.37 3.26
CA GLN A 236 8.31 14.75 3.72
C GLN A 236 7.59 14.82 5.07
N GLY A 237 6.85 13.75 5.44
CA GLY A 237 5.98 13.78 6.62
C GLY A 237 4.89 14.83 6.48
N GLN A 238 4.23 14.84 5.34
CA GLN A 238 3.20 15.82 5.00
C GLN A 238 1.91 15.15 4.54
N MET A 239 0.79 15.81 4.83
CA MET A 239 -0.48 15.64 4.14
C MET A 239 -0.68 16.82 3.22
N ILE A 240 -0.98 16.56 1.96
CA ILE A 240 -1.18 17.58 0.93
C ILE A 240 -2.57 17.50 0.32
N ARG A 241 -3.02 18.61 -0.26
CA ARG A 241 -4.22 18.71 -1.08
C ARG A 241 -3.87 19.24 -2.46
N ILE A 242 -4.44 18.62 -3.51
CA ILE A 242 -4.20 18.97 -4.91
C ILE A 242 -5.54 19.30 -5.56
N ASP A 243 -5.67 20.47 -6.20
CA ASP A 243 -6.86 20.84 -6.97
C ASP A 243 -6.74 20.31 -8.41
N ARG A 244 -7.48 19.23 -8.70
CA ARG A 244 -7.48 18.58 -10.02
C ARG A 244 -8.17 19.41 -11.12
N SER A 245 -8.97 20.41 -10.76
CA SER A 245 -9.68 21.27 -11.72
C SER A 245 -8.78 22.29 -12.41
N LEU A 246 -7.59 22.51 -11.86
CA LEU A 246 -6.59 23.42 -12.42
C LEU A 246 -5.83 22.79 -13.58
N PRO A 247 -5.27 23.60 -14.50
CA PRO A 247 -4.31 23.11 -15.49
C PRO A 247 -3.11 22.42 -14.82
N PRO A 248 -2.52 21.37 -15.40
CA PRO A 248 -1.44 20.60 -14.77
C PRO A 248 -0.30 21.44 -14.17
N ALA A 249 0.14 22.49 -14.86
CA ALA A 249 1.21 23.37 -14.37
C ALA A 249 0.81 24.23 -13.16
N GLU A 250 -0.49 24.34 -12.84
CA GLU A 250 -1.04 25.13 -11.75
C GLU A 250 -1.51 24.25 -10.57
N GLN A 251 -1.44 22.92 -10.70
CA GLN A 251 -1.83 21.96 -9.67
C GLN A 251 -0.79 21.86 -8.54
N HIS A 252 -0.48 22.99 -7.91
CA HIS A 252 0.43 23.02 -6.78
C HIS A 252 -0.19 22.32 -5.58
N ALA A 253 0.66 21.57 -4.84
CA ALA A 253 0.25 20.95 -3.60
C ALA A 253 0.11 22.00 -2.49
N GLU A 254 -1.08 22.07 -1.88
CA GLU A 254 -1.28 22.79 -0.63
C GLU A 254 -0.92 21.87 0.53
N VAL A 255 0.01 22.28 1.39
CA VAL A 255 0.37 21.52 2.60
C VAL A 255 -0.70 21.73 3.65
N ILE A 256 -1.41 20.67 4.02
CA ILE A 256 -2.46 20.68 5.04
C ILE A 256 -1.87 20.40 6.43
N LEU A 257 -1.02 19.38 6.51
CA LEU A 257 -0.30 19.01 7.73
C LEU A 257 1.17 18.76 7.41
N GLU A 258 2.02 19.12 8.36
CA GLU A 258 3.47 18.85 8.30
C GLU A 258 4.00 18.32 9.63
N GLY A 259 5.24 17.84 9.65
CA GLY A 259 5.85 17.26 10.84
C GLY A 259 5.34 15.87 11.19
N LEU A 260 4.70 15.19 10.24
CA LEU A 260 4.29 13.80 10.39
C LEU A 260 5.51 12.88 10.28
N ALA A 261 5.44 11.74 10.94
CA ALA A 261 6.52 10.76 10.96
C ALA A 261 6.12 9.49 10.21
N ARG A 262 6.43 9.45 8.92
CA ARG A 262 6.13 8.30 8.04
C ARG A 262 4.65 7.98 7.99
N PRO A 263 3.78 8.90 7.54
CA PRO A 263 2.34 8.69 7.52
C PRO A 263 1.93 7.61 6.51
N HIS A 264 0.90 6.82 6.88
CA HIS A 264 0.28 5.76 6.08
C HIS A 264 -1.24 5.79 6.22
N SER A 265 -1.94 5.16 5.29
CA SER A 265 -3.37 4.87 5.39
C SER A 265 -4.20 6.12 5.68
N LEU A 266 -4.77 6.72 4.67
CA LEU A 266 -5.73 7.81 4.83
C LEU A 266 -7.12 7.29 4.48
N GLU A 267 -8.05 7.34 5.42
CA GLU A 267 -9.41 6.86 5.24
C GLU A 267 -10.43 7.94 5.59
N LYS A 268 -11.48 8.05 4.79
CA LYS A 268 -12.66 8.86 5.10
C LYS A 268 -13.52 8.15 6.13
N ILE A 269 -13.82 8.83 7.23
CA ILE A 269 -14.69 8.34 8.30
C ILE A 269 -15.85 9.31 8.54
N SER A 270 -16.81 8.92 9.38
CA SER A 270 -17.98 9.79 9.69
C SER A 270 -17.60 11.12 10.32
N GLU A 271 -16.51 11.18 11.08
CA GLU A 271 -16.03 12.38 11.75
C GLU A 271 -15.16 13.27 10.85
N GLY A 272 -14.77 12.79 9.67
CA GLY A 272 -13.84 13.44 8.75
C GLY A 272 -12.84 12.44 8.17
N TRP A 273 -11.60 12.42 8.70
CA TRP A 273 -10.52 11.55 8.19
C TRP A 273 -9.72 10.90 9.32
N ILE A 274 -9.13 9.75 9.04
CA ILE A 274 -8.21 9.08 9.94
C ILE A 274 -6.99 8.60 9.17
N PHE A 275 -5.81 8.64 9.79
CA PHE A 275 -4.59 8.05 9.24
C PHE A 275 -3.61 7.59 10.32
N CYS A 276 -2.67 6.73 9.92
CA CYS A 276 -1.56 6.27 10.76
C CYS A 276 -0.36 7.21 10.66
N ASN A 277 0.07 7.82 11.77
CA ASN A 277 1.37 8.49 11.89
C ASN A 277 2.39 7.46 12.39
N SER A 278 2.85 6.59 11.49
CA SER A 278 3.39 5.27 11.81
C SER A 278 4.61 5.25 12.70
N LEU A 279 5.59 6.12 12.45
CA LEU A 279 6.81 6.17 13.27
C LEU A 279 6.57 6.86 14.62
N SER A 280 5.60 7.78 14.70
CA SER A 280 5.16 8.39 15.96
C SER A 280 4.25 7.47 16.76
N LYS A 281 3.78 6.37 16.16
CA LYS A 281 2.88 5.40 16.80
C LYS A 281 1.61 6.07 17.33
N GLU A 282 0.96 6.83 16.49
CA GLU A 282 -0.31 7.49 16.81
C GLU A 282 -1.26 7.44 15.62
N LEU A 283 -2.54 7.29 15.89
CA LEU A 283 -3.58 7.56 14.92
C LEU A 283 -3.95 9.04 14.99
N VAL A 284 -4.16 9.66 13.86
CA VAL A 284 -4.54 11.07 13.77
C VAL A 284 -5.90 11.16 13.12
N MET A 285 -6.85 11.80 13.79
CA MET A 285 -8.19 12.07 13.27
C MET A 285 -8.34 13.54 12.93
N LEU A 286 -8.96 13.81 11.80
CA LEU A 286 -9.25 15.15 11.31
C LEU A 286 -10.76 15.30 11.13
N ASP A 287 -11.25 16.55 11.23
CA ASP A 287 -12.59 16.91 10.79
C ASP A 287 -12.68 17.08 9.26
N ASP A 288 -13.85 17.41 8.74
CA ASP A 288 -14.08 17.67 7.31
C ASP A 288 -13.32 18.89 6.79
N ASP A 289 -12.98 19.84 7.68
CA ASP A 289 -12.11 20.99 7.38
C ASP A 289 -10.61 20.64 7.42
N LEU A 290 -10.26 19.35 7.60
CA LEU A 290 -8.90 18.83 7.69
C LEU A 290 -8.11 19.34 8.91
N LYS A 291 -8.80 19.74 9.99
CA LYS A 291 -8.18 20.12 11.25
C LYS A 291 -8.06 18.91 12.17
N VAL A 292 -6.93 18.78 12.84
CA VAL A 292 -6.72 17.71 13.83
C VAL A 292 -7.71 17.85 14.98
N ILE A 293 -8.56 16.84 15.17
CA ILE A 293 -9.53 16.77 16.26
C ILE A 293 -9.09 15.80 17.37
N GLN A 294 -8.28 14.78 17.01
CA GLN A 294 -7.83 13.76 17.95
C GLN A 294 -6.50 13.16 17.53
N LYS A 295 -5.67 12.84 18.52
CA LYS A 295 -4.50 11.96 18.39
C LYS A 295 -4.65 10.83 19.39
N ILE A 296 -4.51 9.60 18.93
CA ILE A 296 -4.66 8.38 19.74
C ILE A 296 -3.30 7.70 19.79
N PRO A 297 -2.58 7.78 20.92
CA PRO A 297 -1.28 7.13 21.06
C PRO A 297 -1.45 5.61 21.10
N TYR A 298 -0.46 4.91 20.57
CA TYR A 298 -0.39 3.46 20.58
C TYR A 298 0.99 2.99 21.04
N ASP A 299 1.04 2.21 22.10
CA ASP A 299 2.28 1.61 22.63
C ASP A 299 2.58 0.26 21.96
N GLY A 300 2.85 0.33 20.67
CA GLY A 300 3.09 -0.85 19.83
C GLY A 300 4.30 -0.75 18.92
N GLY A 301 4.23 -1.49 17.81
CA GLY A 301 5.22 -1.49 16.75
C GLY A 301 4.90 -0.48 15.64
N TRP A 302 5.22 -0.87 14.41
CA TRP A 302 4.90 -0.09 13.21
C TRP A 302 3.42 -0.25 12.85
N ILE A 303 2.69 0.86 12.88
CA ILE A 303 1.29 0.90 12.47
C ILE A 303 1.20 1.17 10.97
N GLN A 304 0.62 0.20 10.25
CA GLN A 304 0.58 0.22 8.79
C GLN A 304 -0.73 0.77 8.25
N ASP A 305 -1.83 0.40 8.87
CA ASP A 305 -3.16 0.71 8.38
C ASP A 305 -4.18 0.80 9.52
N CYS A 306 -5.27 1.53 9.31
CA CYS A 306 -6.37 1.63 10.25
C CYS A 306 -7.69 1.86 9.51
N THR A 307 -8.78 1.32 10.08
CA THR A 307 -10.13 1.53 9.55
C THR A 307 -11.14 1.75 10.67
N ARG A 308 -12.20 2.51 10.39
CA ARG A 308 -13.29 2.78 11.33
C ARG A 308 -14.36 1.71 11.20
N LEU A 309 -14.58 0.92 12.24
CA LEU A 309 -15.61 -0.10 12.28
C LEU A 309 -17.01 0.50 12.44
N PRO A 310 -18.08 -0.18 11.97
CA PRO A 310 -19.47 0.29 12.09
C PRO A 310 -19.95 0.47 13.53
N ASN A 311 -19.36 -0.24 14.49
CA ASN A 311 -19.66 -0.09 15.91
C ASN A 311 -19.02 1.14 16.56
N GLY A 312 -18.28 1.94 15.77
CA GLY A 312 -17.56 3.11 16.23
C GLY A 312 -16.17 2.83 16.82
N HIS A 313 -15.69 1.59 16.78
CA HIS A 313 -14.33 1.23 17.14
C HIS A 313 -13.36 1.54 15.98
N ILE A 314 -12.06 1.52 16.26
CA ILE A 314 -11.00 1.61 15.25
C ILE A 314 -10.26 0.29 15.24
N LEU A 315 -10.08 -0.28 14.06
CA LEU A 315 -9.20 -1.41 13.82
C LEU A 315 -7.87 -0.89 13.29
N LEU A 316 -6.77 -1.35 13.89
CA LEU A 316 -5.40 -0.98 13.58
C LEU A 316 -4.60 -2.21 13.22
N ASN A 317 -3.73 -2.12 12.22
CA ASN A 317 -2.75 -3.13 11.85
C ASN A 317 -1.35 -2.76 12.37
N ASP A 318 -0.83 -3.51 13.35
CA ASP A 318 0.56 -3.44 13.81
C ASP A 318 1.39 -4.55 13.15
N VAL A 319 2.14 -4.20 12.12
CA VAL A 319 2.90 -5.17 11.32
C VAL A 319 4.17 -5.67 12.00
N ASP A 320 4.71 -4.95 12.97
CA ASP A 320 5.88 -5.40 13.72
C ASP A 320 5.51 -6.47 14.76
N LYS A 321 4.32 -6.33 15.34
CA LYS A 321 3.79 -7.30 16.31
C LYS A 321 2.95 -8.41 15.68
N HIS A 322 2.62 -8.28 14.40
CA HIS A 322 1.73 -9.21 13.67
C HIS A 322 0.37 -9.35 14.35
N VAL A 323 -0.26 -8.22 14.65
CA VAL A 323 -1.56 -8.18 15.30
C VAL A 323 -2.48 -7.14 14.70
N LEU A 324 -3.77 -7.44 14.71
CA LEU A 324 -4.84 -6.48 14.55
C LEU A 324 -5.31 -6.03 15.94
N VAL A 325 -5.36 -4.73 16.17
CA VAL A 325 -5.72 -4.12 17.45
C VAL A 325 -7.00 -3.35 17.28
N GLU A 326 -8.00 -3.64 18.12
CA GLU A 326 -9.27 -2.93 18.12
C GLU A 326 -9.31 -1.97 19.32
N PHE A 327 -9.51 -0.69 19.03
CA PHE A 327 -9.76 0.36 20.01
C PHE A 327 -11.26 0.59 20.15
N SER A 328 -11.73 0.81 21.38
CA SER A 328 -13.09 1.31 21.63
C SER A 328 -13.28 2.71 21.03
N GLY A 329 -14.49 3.26 21.10
CA GLY A 329 -14.67 4.72 21.06
C GLY A 329 -14.01 5.40 22.26
N PRO A 330 -14.06 6.75 22.32
CA PRO A 330 -13.46 7.47 23.45
C PRO A 330 -13.79 6.84 24.80
N PRO A 331 -12.82 6.62 25.70
CA PRO A 331 -11.45 7.19 25.76
C PRO A 331 -10.37 6.47 24.93
N TRP A 332 -10.69 5.62 23.97
CA TRP A 332 -9.76 4.93 23.07
C TRP A 332 -8.90 3.86 23.76
N GLU A 333 -9.55 2.96 24.44
CA GLU A 333 -8.91 1.81 25.09
C GLU A 333 -8.80 0.63 24.12
N ILE A 334 -7.71 -0.13 24.21
CA ILE A 334 -7.58 -1.38 23.48
C ILE A 334 -8.56 -2.40 24.10
N VAL A 335 -9.53 -2.81 23.33
CA VAL A 335 -10.54 -3.80 23.76
C VAL A 335 -10.23 -5.19 23.24
N GLN A 336 -9.47 -5.30 22.16
CA GLN A 336 -9.14 -6.59 21.56
C GLN A 336 -7.80 -6.52 20.82
N THR A 337 -7.05 -7.63 20.85
CA THR A 337 -5.87 -7.88 20.04
C THR A 337 -5.98 -9.25 19.39
N THR A 338 -5.90 -9.31 18.08
CA THR A 338 -6.03 -10.55 17.29
C THR A 338 -4.72 -10.79 16.55
N PRO A 339 -3.94 -11.83 16.91
CA PRO A 339 -2.71 -12.15 16.21
C PRO A 339 -2.99 -12.76 14.85
N TYR A 340 -2.08 -12.52 13.90
CA TYR A 340 -2.05 -13.20 12.61
C TYR A 340 -0.68 -13.87 12.38
N ASP A 341 -0.53 -14.62 11.30
CA ASP A 341 0.68 -15.39 11.02
C ASP A 341 1.92 -14.46 10.96
N GLN A 342 2.96 -14.82 11.73
CA GLN A 342 4.21 -14.06 11.82
C GLN A 342 5.01 -14.00 10.50
N ASN A 343 4.66 -14.83 9.52
CA ASN A 343 5.26 -14.79 8.19
C ASN A 343 4.51 -13.86 7.23
N TRP A 344 3.41 -13.30 7.68
CA TRP A 344 2.61 -12.36 6.90
C TRP A 344 2.97 -10.94 7.25
N ARG A 345 3.02 -10.11 6.24
CA ARG A 345 2.90 -8.67 6.38
C ARG A 345 1.56 -8.27 5.78
N MET A 346 0.69 -7.78 6.61
CA MET A 346 -0.62 -7.30 6.19
C MET A 346 -0.46 -5.86 5.66
N GLY A 347 -1.01 -5.60 4.48
CA GLY A 347 -1.05 -4.27 3.87
C GLY A 347 -2.25 -3.47 4.35
N GLU A 348 -3.17 -3.18 3.46
CA GLU A 348 -4.40 -2.45 3.76
C GLU A 348 -5.51 -3.36 4.28
N LEU A 349 -6.37 -2.77 5.12
CA LEU A 349 -7.61 -3.34 5.64
C LEU A 349 -8.79 -2.63 5.00
N VAL A 350 -9.86 -3.35 4.71
CA VAL A 350 -11.12 -2.74 4.27
C VAL A 350 -12.31 -3.53 4.83
N ILE A 351 -13.35 -2.81 5.20
CA ILE A 351 -14.63 -3.44 5.53
C ILE A 351 -15.27 -3.94 4.24
N VAL A 352 -15.60 -5.24 4.18
CA VAL A 352 -16.32 -5.77 3.03
C VAL A 352 -17.71 -5.14 2.99
N PRO A 353 -18.09 -4.47 1.88
CA PRO A 353 -19.41 -3.89 1.78
C PRO A 353 -20.51 -4.94 1.97
N ALA A 354 -21.58 -4.58 2.67
CA ALA A 354 -22.69 -5.49 2.99
C ALA A 354 -23.26 -6.22 1.75
N ALA A 355 -23.23 -5.57 0.59
CA ALA A 355 -23.67 -6.17 -0.68
C ALA A 355 -22.85 -7.41 -1.07
N HIS A 356 -21.60 -7.51 -0.64
CA HIS A 356 -20.69 -8.61 -0.98
C HIS A 356 -20.52 -9.65 0.14
N GLU A 357 -20.88 -9.35 1.38
CA GLU A 357 -20.68 -10.26 2.52
C GLU A 357 -21.25 -11.65 2.26
N HIS A 358 -22.48 -11.73 1.71
CA HIS A 358 -23.14 -13.01 1.44
C HIS A 358 -22.33 -13.90 0.46
N ALA A 359 -21.69 -13.31 -0.53
CA ALA A 359 -20.90 -14.05 -1.51
C ALA A 359 -19.66 -14.70 -0.87
N PHE A 360 -18.96 -13.98 0.01
CA PHE A 360 -17.81 -14.52 0.75
C PHE A 360 -18.24 -15.62 1.74
N LEU A 361 -19.34 -15.42 2.49
CA LEU A 361 -19.86 -16.43 3.41
C LEU A 361 -20.27 -17.73 2.68
N LYS A 362 -20.89 -17.60 1.51
CA LYS A 362 -21.24 -18.75 0.68
C LYS A 362 -20.02 -19.47 0.12
N ALA A 363 -19.01 -18.74 -0.32
CA ALA A 363 -17.77 -19.33 -0.81
C ALA A 363 -17.02 -20.09 0.29
N SER A 364 -17.03 -19.59 1.53
CA SER A 364 -16.49 -20.26 2.70
C SER A 364 -17.17 -21.62 2.97
N SER A 365 -18.50 -21.67 2.93
CA SER A 365 -19.27 -22.90 3.19
C SER A 365 -19.11 -23.98 2.11
N ALA A 366 -18.69 -23.61 0.90
CA ALA A 366 -18.45 -24.56 -0.21
C ALA A 366 -17.04 -25.18 -0.18
N ALA A 367 -16.13 -24.60 0.58
CA ALA A 367 -14.73 -25.05 0.68
C ALA A 367 -14.49 -26.01 1.88
N GLY A 368 -15.45 -26.17 2.79
CA GLY A 368 -15.45 -27.13 3.91
C GLY A 368 -16.22 -28.38 3.57
#